data_f14e5e08cff3be69e922c03731747072
#
_entry.id   f14e5e08cff3be69e922c03731747072
#
_cell.length_a   1.000
_cell.length_b   1.000
_cell.length_c   1.000
_cell.angle_alpha   90.00
_cell.angle_beta   90.00
_cell.angle_gamma   90.00
#
_symmetry.space_group_name_H-M   'P 1'
#
loop_
_entity.id
_entity.type
_entity.pdbx_description
1 polymer ?
#
loop_
_entity_poly.entity_id
_entity_poly.type
_entity_poly.pdbx_seq_one_letter_code
_entity_poly.pdbx_strand_id
1 'polypeptide(L)'
;MSFTRRIIFGRDPRRTAVRILALAAVAVVAFKWVLIPIRTDGPSMLPTYESHALKIVNRLSYTFRRPARGDVVAIRLAGPSLVYVKRIVGLPGERVALLGGVVHINGVPLDEPYVQHKRPWDRPEVTLGAHEYFVVGDNRGMSQGAHKFGVVDEERILGSLVF
;
A
#
# COMPACT_ATOMS: atom_id res chain seq x y z
N MET A 1 -21.85 7.71 46.00
CA MET A 1 -21.60 7.38 44.55
C MET A 1 -20.36 8.12 44.15
N SER A 2 -19.29 7.40 43.77
CA SER A 2 -17.98 8.00 43.54
C SER A 2 -17.99 8.91 42.31
N PHE A 3 -17.22 9.97 42.37
CA PHE A 3 -17.03 10.99 41.33
C PHE A 3 -16.69 10.38 39.94
N THR A 4 -15.96 9.28 39.91
CA THR A 4 -15.59 8.50 38.72
C THR A 4 -16.79 7.92 37.94
N ARG A 5 -17.86 7.51 38.65
CA ARG A 5 -19.07 6.99 37.97
C ARG A 5 -19.86 8.08 37.22
N ARG A 6 -19.79 9.35 37.66
CA ARG A 6 -20.44 10.48 37.00
C ARG A 6 -19.78 10.89 35.68
N ILE A 7 -18.48 10.73 35.57
CA ILE A 7 -17.72 11.09 34.37
C ILE A 7 -17.97 10.08 33.23
N ILE A 8 -18.09 8.79 33.57
CA ILE A 8 -18.23 7.71 32.57
C ILE A 8 -19.69 7.50 32.16
N PHE A 9 -20.65 7.58 33.07
CA PHE A 9 -22.05 7.21 32.81
C PHE A 9 -23.03 8.36 32.67
N GLY A 10 -22.64 9.62 32.91
CA GLY A 10 -23.54 10.76 32.83
C GLY A 10 -24.72 10.68 33.79
N ARG A 11 -25.64 11.63 33.68
CA ARG A 11 -26.86 11.71 34.53
C ARG A 11 -27.97 10.74 34.11
N ASP A 12 -27.97 10.31 32.85
CA ASP A 12 -28.99 9.45 32.25
C ASP A 12 -28.31 8.25 31.57
N PRO A 13 -28.37 7.04 32.13
CA PRO A 13 -27.70 5.86 31.60
C PRO A 13 -28.22 5.45 30.23
N ARG A 14 -29.49 5.72 29.89
CA ARG A 14 -30.05 5.42 28.57
C ARG A 14 -29.42 6.31 27.49
N ARG A 15 -29.32 7.61 27.75
CA ARG A 15 -28.70 8.56 26.82
C ARG A 15 -27.20 8.26 26.61
N THR A 16 -26.52 7.86 27.69
CA THR A 16 -25.12 7.45 27.61
C THR A 16 -24.95 6.18 26.79
N ALA A 17 -25.79 5.17 26.98
CA ALA A 17 -25.78 3.95 26.18
C ALA A 17 -26.04 4.24 24.69
N VAL A 18 -27.03 5.07 24.37
CA VAL A 18 -27.32 5.47 22.97
C VAL A 18 -26.13 6.19 22.35
N ARG A 19 -25.47 7.10 23.08
CA ARG A 19 -24.27 7.79 22.56
C ARG A 19 -23.11 6.83 22.30
N ILE A 20 -22.86 5.89 23.22
CA ILE A 20 -21.82 4.87 23.04
C ILE A 20 -22.12 4.00 21.82
N LEU A 21 -23.36 3.54 21.65
CA LEU A 21 -23.76 2.76 20.49
C LEU A 21 -23.64 3.55 19.19
N ALA A 22 -24.04 4.81 19.18
CA ALA A 22 -23.91 5.67 18.02
C ALA A 22 -22.43 5.91 17.65
N LEU A 23 -21.56 6.19 18.63
CA LEU A 23 -20.13 6.34 18.42
C LEU A 23 -19.48 5.03 17.94
N ALA A 24 -19.87 3.90 18.51
CA ALA A 24 -19.39 2.59 18.04
C ALA A 24 -19.83 2.30 16.61
N ALA A 25 -21.07 2.60 16.24
CA ALA A 25 -21.55 2.45 14.86
C ALA A 25 -20.78 3.35 13.89
N VAL A 26 -20.57 4.63 14.26
CA VAL A 26 -19.76 5.56 13.47
C VAL A 26 -18.32 5.05 13.31
N ALA A 27 -17.71 4.56 14.39
CA ALA A 27 -16.36 4.00 14.36
C ALA A 27 -16.26 2.77 13.44
N VAL A 28 -17.24 1.86 13.51
CA VAL A 28 -17.30 0.67 12.64
C VAL A 28 -17.45 1.06 11.16
N VAL A 29 -18.33 2.03 10.88
CA VAL A 29 -18.51 2.53 9.50
C VAL A 29 -17.21 3.18 9.01
N ALA A 30 -16.64 4.09 9.81
CA ALA A 30 -15.38 4.75 9.47
C ALA A 30 -14.25 3.73 9.24
N PHE A 31 -14.15 2.71 10.10
CA PHE A 31 -13.15 1.65 9.96
C PHE A 31 -13.31 0.87 8.64
N LYS A 32 -14.54 0.50 8.27
CA LYS A 32 -14.82 -0.20 7.00
C LYS A 32 -14.47 0.62 5.76
N TRP A 33 -14.58 1.95 5.83
CA TRP A 33 -14.25 2.84 4.71
C TRP A 33 -12.76 3.18 4.63
N VAL A 34 -12.06 3.15 5.76
CA VAL A 34 -10.65 3.53 5.89
C VAL A 34 -9.72 2.34 5.70
N LEU A 35 -10.07 1.19 6.29
CA LEU A 35 -9.22 0.01 6.32
C LEU A 35 -9.84 -1.12 5.50
N ILE A 36 -9.14 -1.52 4.45
CA ILE A 36 -9.58 -2.62 3.59
C ILE A 36 -8.72 -3.84 3.87
N PRO A 37 -9.31 -4.94 4.39
CA PRO A 37 -8.61 -6.21 4.44
C PRO A 37 -8.43 -6.74 3.01
N ILE A 38 -7.20 -7.10 2.66
CA ILE A 38 -6.86 -7.78 1.41
C ILE A 38 -6.10 -9.05 1.70
N ARG A 39 -6.23 -10.02 0.81
CA ARG A 39 -5.39 -11.21 0.82
C ARG A 39 -4.34 -11.07 -0.28
N THR A 40 -3.08 -11.25 0.08
CA THR A 40 -1.99 -11.22 -0.89
C THR A 40 -1.89 -12.58 -1.57
N ASP A 41 -2.08 -12.63 -2.88
CA ASP A 41 -1.88 -13.85 -3.65
C ASP A 41 -0.61 -13.72 -4.49
N GLY A 42 0.23 -14.75 -4.38
CA GLY A 42 1.47 -14.85 -5.14
C GLY A 42 2.72 -14.38 -4.41
N PRO A 43 3.90 -14.83 -4.89
CA PRO A 43 5.18 -14.66 -4.22
C PRO A 43 5.88 -13.33 -4.55
N SER A 44 5.23 -12.39 -5.25
CA SER A 44 5.91 -11.23 -5.83
C SER A 44 6.49 -10.23 -4.82
N MET A 45 6.06 -10.31 -3.55
CA MET A 45 6.53 -9.44 -2.46
C MET A 45 7.41 -10.17 -1.44
N LEU A 46 7.79 -11.44 -1.71
CA LEU A 46 8.75 -12.14 -0.87
C LEU A 46 10.11 -11.43 -0.86
N PRO A 47 10.84 -11.42 0.25
CA PRO A 47 10.48 -11.97 1.55
C PRO A 47 9.65 -11.04 2.42
N THR A 48 9.40 -9.80 1.99
CA THR A 48 8.74 -8.75 2.80
C THR A 48 7.32 -9.17 3.21
N TYR A 49 6.58 -9.79 2.29
CA TYR A 49 5.24 -10.32 2.57
C TYR A 49 5.09 -11.74 2.03
N GLU A 50 4.58 -12.63 2.87
CA GLU A 50 4.25 -13.99 2.48
C GLU A 50 3.02 -14.03 1.57
N SER A 51 2.97 -15.05 0.71
CA SER A 51 1.78 -15.35 -0.08
C SER A 51 0.64 -15.80 0.84
N HIS A 52 -0.59 -15.47 0.44
CA HIS A 52 -1.84 -15.77 1.18
C HIS A 52 -1.97 -15.11 2.56
N ALA A 53 -1.11 -14.15 2.88
CA ALA A 53 -1.20 -13.37 4.11
C ALA A 53 -2.39 -12.39 4.05
N LEU A 54 -3.09 -12.24 5.18
CA LEU A 54 -4.07 -11.18 5.35
C LEU A 54 -3.33 -9.87 5.67
N LYS A 55 -3.62 -8.84 4.89
CA LYS A 55 -3.04 -7.50 5.05
C LYS A 55 -4.13 -6.44 5.10
N ILE A 56 -3.82 -5.30 5.67
CA ILE A 56 -4.74 -4.17 5.78
C ILE A 56 -4.19 -3.02 4.94
N VAL A 57 -5.03 -2.48 4.08
CA VAL A 57 -4.74 -1.27 3.30
C VAL A 57 -5.39 -0.09 3.98
N ASN A 58 -4.61 0.94 4.29
CA ASN A 58 -5.11 2.21 4.76
C ASN A 58 -5.38 3.14 3.57
N ARG A 59 -6.65 3.41 3.29
CA ARG A 59 -7.06 4.29 2.18
C ARG A 59 -6.75 5.77 2.41
N LEU A 60 -6.62 6.18 3.67
CA LEU A 60 -6.32 7.57 4.01
C LEU A 60 -4.82 7.90 3.99
N SER A 61 -3.97 6.91 3.69
CA SER A 61 -2.51 7.10 3.69
C SER A 61 -2.06 8.27 2.83
N TYR A 62 -2.77 8.53 1.74
CA TYR A 62 -2.40 9.55 0.75
C TYR A 62 -3.36 10.73 0.70
N THR A 63 -4.22 10.90 1.71
CA THR A 63 -5.11 12.06 1.83
C THR A 63 -4.34 13.35 2.15
N PHE A 64 -3.28 13.25 2.96
CA PHE A 64 -2.51 14.39 3.43
C PHE A 64 -1.02 14.37 3.02
N ARG A 65 -0.58 13.34 2.32
CA ARG A 65 0.76 13.22 1.75
C ARG A 65 0.71 12.53 0.41
N ARG A 66 1.69 12.72 -0.41
CA ARG A 66 1.87 11.93 -1.64
C ARG A 66 2.51 10.56 -1.33
N PRO A 67 2.26 9.56 -2.19
CA PRO A 67 3.03 8.32 -2.14
C PRO A 67 4.53 8.59 -2.23
N ALA A 68 5.34 7.88 -1.43
CA ALA A 68 6.77 8.06 -1.35
C ALA A 68 7.52 6.82 -1.84
N ARG A 69 8.78 6.98 -2.23
CA ARG A 69 9.66 5.87 -2.55
C ARG A 69 9.80 4.94 -1.34
N GLY A 70 9.69 3.64 -1.56
CA GLY A 70 9.72 2.62 -0.52
C GLY A 70 8.34 2.25 0.04
N ASP A 71 7.30 3.06 -0.15
CA ASP A 71 5.94 2.69 0.27
C ASP A 71 5.50 1.39 -0.43
N VAL A 72 4.94 0.46 0.35
CA VAL A 72 4.26 -0.71 -0.21
C VAL A 72 2.78 -0.39 -0.34
N VAL A 73 2.28 -0.48 -1.55
CA VAL A 73 0.94 -0.01 -1.93
C VAL A 73 0.08 -1.12 -2.52
N ALA A 74 -1.21 -1.00 -2.30
CA ALA A 74 -2.23 -1.76 -2.99
C ALA A 74 -2.66 -0.99 -4.24
N ILE A 75 -2.64 -1.67 -5.40
CA ILE A 75 -2.88 -1.06 -6.72
C ILE A 75 -4.00 -1.80 -7.42
N ARG A 76 -4.93 -1.06 -7.99
CA ARG A 76 -5.98 -1.59 -8.85
C ARG A 76 -5.54 -1.52 -10.31
N LEU A 77 -5.22 -2.63 -10.94
CA LEU A 77 -4.77 -2.67 -12.34
C LEU A 77 -5.88 -2.95 -13.34
N ALA A 78 -6.82 -3.83 -13.01
CA ALA A 78 -7.91 -4.19 -13.91
C ALA A 78 -9.15 -4.62 -13.12
N GLY A 79 -10.29 -3.97 -13.36
CA GLY A 79 -11.56 -4.27 -12.70
C GLY A 79 -11.58 -4.02 -11.18
N PRO A 80 -12.73 -4.17 -10.53
CA PRO A 80 -12.88 -3.84 -9.12
C PRO A 80 -12.25 -4.87 -8.16
N SER A 81 -11.98 -6.10 -8.61
CA SER A 81 -11.61 -7.22 -7.76
C SER A 81 -10.11 -7.58 -7.77
N LEU A 82 -9.33 -7.08 -8.74
CA LEU A 82 -7.93 -7.47 -8.86
C LEU A 82 -7.01 -6.38 -8.28
N VAL A 83 -6.51 -6.66 -7.08
CA VAL A 83 -5.59 -5.76 -6.36
C VAL A 83 -4.20 -6.40 -6.32
N TYR A 84 -3.20 -5.66 -6.78
CA TYR A 84 -1.80 -6.03 -6.66
C TYR A 84 -1.13 -5.28 -5.52
N VAL A 85 -0.22 -5.95 -4.84
CA VAL A 85 0.65 -5.33 -3.83
C VAL A 85 2.04 -5.18 -4.44
N LYS A 86 2.57 -3.96 -4.44
CA LYS A 86 3.88 -3.60 -5.02
C LYS A 86 4.54 -2.50 -4.21
N ARG A 87 5.85 -2.34 -4.39
CA ARG A 87 6.62 -1.24 -3.80
C ARG A 87 6.82 -0.14 -4.82
N ILE A 88 6.66 1.11 -4.38
CA ILE A 88 7.01 2.29 -5.16
C ILE A 88 8.53 2.43 -5.18
N VAL A 89 9.12 2.44 -6.38
CA VAL A 89 10.56 2.66 -6.57
C VAL A 89 10.85 3.91 -7.41
N GLY A 90 9.92 4.35 -8.26
CA GLY A 90 10.04 5.59 -9.03
C GLY A 90 8.95 6.59 -8.67
N LEU A 91 9.30 7.87 -8.66
CA LEU A 91 8.43 9.00 -8.31
C LEU A 91 8.13 9.87 -9.55
N PRO A 92 7.06 10.67 -9.54
CA PRO A 92 6.74 11.58 -10.62
C PRO A 92 7.93 12.42 -11.11
N GLY A 93 8.10 12.50 -12.42
CA GLY A 93 9.18 13.25 -13.07
C GLY A 93 10.53 12.54 -13.15
N GLU A 94 10.68 11.36 -12.56
CA GLU A 94 11.93 10.61 -12.59
C GLU A 94 12.04 9.71 -13.83
N ARG A 95 13.28 9.42 -14.23
CA ARG A 95 13.60 8.40 -15.23
C ARG A 95 13.92 7.12 -14.50
N VAL A 96 13.24 6.04 -14.87
CA VAL A 96 13.37 4.72 -14.24
C VAL A 96 13.76 3.69 -15.29
N ALA A 97 14.82 2.93 -15.02
CA ALA A 97 15.22 1.77 -15.81
C ALA A 97 15.48 0.55 -14.92
N LEU A 98 15.37 -0.65 -15.46
CA LEU A 98 15.93 -1.85 -14.87
C LEU A 98 17.07 -2.35 -15.75
N LEU A 99 18.24 -2.53 -15.17
CA LEU A 99 19.42 -3.02 -15.85
C LEU A 99 20.03 -4.16 -15.02
N GLY A 100 20.04 -5.36 -15.59
CA GLY A 100 20.53 -6.54 -14.90
C GLY A 100 19.82 -6.85 -13.58
N GLY A 101 18.52 -6.46 -13.43
CA GLY A 101 17.73 -6.63 -12.21
C GLY A 101 17.90 -5.53 -11.16
N VAL A 102 18.69 -4.50 -11.44
CA VAL A 102 18.88 -3.32 -10.58
C VAL A 102 18.02 -2.18 -11.09
N VAL A 103 17.24 -1.56 -10.20
CA VAL A 103 16.50 -0.33 -10.52
C VAL A 103 17.46 0.84 -10.55
N HIS A 104 17.39 1.63 -11.61
CA HIS A 104 18.12 2.89 -11.75
C HIS A 104 17.14 4.06 -11.77
N ILE A 105 17.41 5.07 -10.95
CA ILE A 105 16.65 6.31 -10.91
C ILE A 105 17.53 7.44 -11.41
N ASN A 106 17.14 8.08 -12.51
CA ASN A 106 17.90 9.14 -13.17
C ASN A 106 19.35 8.70 -13.48
N GLY A 107 19.51 7.41 -13.84
CA GLY A 107 20.81 6.81 -14.16
C GLY A 107 21.61 6.32 -12.94
N VAL A 108 21.15 6.53 -11.71
CA VAL A 108 21.83 6.09 -10.48
C VAL A 108 21.20 4.81 -9.95
N PRO A 109 21.95 3.76 -9.60
CA PRO A 109 21.43 2.57 -8.98
C PRO A 109 20.72 2.88 -7.66
N LEU A 110 19.52 2.33 -7.50
CA LEU A 110 18.75 2.44 -6.27
C LEU A 110 19.24 1.39 -5.25
N ASP A 111 19.49 1.83 -4.02
CA ASP A 111 19.73 0.89 -2.92
C ASP A 111 18.41 0.26 -2.47
N GLU A 112 18.33 -1.07 -2.57
CA GLU A 112 17.15 -1.86 -2.31
C GLU A 112 17.46 -3.02 -1.34
N PRO A 113 17.65 -2.75 -0.03
CA PRO A 113 18.06 -3.78 0.95
C PRO A 113 17.00 -4.87 1.17
N TYR A 114 15.76 -4.62 0.78
CA TYR A 114 14.65 -5.58 0.86
C TYR A 114 14.68 -6.63 -0.27
N VAL A 115 15.49 -6.44 -1.31
CA VAL A 115 15.62 -7.37 -2.44
C VAL A 115 16.73 -8.38 -2.15
N GLN A 116 16.37 -9.64 -1.91
CA GLN A 116 17.35 -10.69 -1.59
C GLN A 116 17.95 -11.37 -2.83
N HIS A 117 17.14 -11.62 -3.86
CA HIS A 117 17.55 -12.33 -5.07
C HIS A 117 17.18 -11.51 -6.29
N LYS A 118 18.14 -11.33 -7.21
CA LYS A 118 17.95 -10.58 -8.46
C LYS A 118 18.20 -11.49 -9.63
N ARG A 119 17.24 -11.61 -10.53
CA ARG A 119 17.45 -12.12 -11.89
C ARG A 119 17.78 -10.96 -12.81
N PRO A 120 18.45 -11.18 -13.93
CA PRO A 120 18.79 -10.13 -14.88
C PRO A 120 17.55 -9.67 -15.65
N TRP A 121 16.72 -8.87 -14.98
CA TRP A 121 15.60 -8.20 -15.64
C TRP A 121 16.09 -6.94 -16.30
N ASP A 122 15.68 -6.74 -17.54
CA ASP A 122 15.99 -5.53 -18.27
C ASP A 122 14.69 -4.84 -18.70
N ARG A 123 14.62 -3.55 -18.46
CA ARG A 123 13.54 -2.69 -18.94
C ARG A 123 14.14 -1.35 -19.36
N PRO A 124 13.86 -0.91 -20.60
CA PRO A 124 14.28 0.40 -21.08
C PRO A 124 13.84 1.52 -20.14
N GLU A 125 14.63 2.60 -20.13
CA GLU A 125 14.31 3.79 -19.35
C GLU A 125 12.96 4.37 -19.78
N VAL A 126 12.17 4.73 -18.80
CA VAL A 126 10.88 5.42 -18.94
C VAL A 126 10.89 6.67 -18.06
N THR A 127 10.42 7.80 -18.60
CA THR A 127 10.22 9.02 -17.82
C THR A 127 8.80 9.02 -17.28
N LEU A 128 8.66 9.21 -15.97
CA LEU A 128 7.38 9.22 -15.28
C LEU A 128 6.72 10.60 -15.42
N GLY A 129 5.43 10.61 -15.72
CA GLY A 129 4.60 11.81 -15.72
C GLY A 129 4.32 12.37 -14.32
N ALA A 130 3.63 13.49 -14.25
CA ALA A 130 3.38 14.25 -13.01
C ALA A 130 2.55 13.47 -11.95
N HIS A 131 1.82 12.44 -12.37
CA HIS A 131 0.97 11.59 -11.52
C HIS A 131 1.29 10.11 -11.69
N GLU A 132 2.47 9.78 -12.22
CA GLU A 132 2.89 8.42 -12.46
C GLU A 132 3.95 7.97 -11.46
N TYR A 133 3.82 6.75 -11.03
CA TYR A 133 4.76 6.06 -10.15
C TYR A 133 5.24 4.78 -10.80
N PHE A 134 6.49 4.41 -10.56
CA PHE A 134 6.97 3.10 -10.98
C PHE A 134 6.94 2.14 -9.79
N VAL A 135 6.28 1.00 -10.00
CA VAL A 135 6.09 0.01 -8.96
C VAL A 135 6.65 -1.34 -9.37
N VAL A 136 7.20 -2.05 -8.39
CA VAL A 136 7.76 -3.39 -8.61
C VAL A 136 7.64 -4.19 -7.32
N GLY A 137 7.61 -5.52 -7.41
CA GLY A 137 7.63 -6.37 -6.21
C GLY A 137 9.05 -6.62 -5.73
N ASP A 138 9.17 -7.01 -4.47
CA ASP A 138 10.46 -7.23 -3.82
C ASP A 138 11.13 -8.53 -4.27
N ASN A 139 10.34 -9.52 -4.74
CA ASN A 139 10.87 -10.79 -5.26
C ASN A 139 11.35 -10.66 -6.70
N ARG A 140 12.56 -10.17 -6.90
CA ARG A 140 13.22 -10.11 -8.20
C ARG A 140 13.79 -11.47 -8.66
N GLY A 141 13.68 -12.50 -7.81
CA GLY A 141 14.04 -13.89 -8.14
C GLY A 141 13.01 -14.60 -9.05
N MET A 142 11.82 -14.04 -9.23
CA MET A 142 10.82 -14.53 -10.18
C MET A 142 11.26 -14.27 -11.64
N SER A 143 10.63 -14.96 -12.60
CA SER A 143 10.78 -14.57 -14.02
C SER A 143 10.10 -13.23 -14.27
N GLN A 144 10.73 -12.39 -15.09
CA GLN A 144 10.23 -11.05 -15.42
C GLN A 144 8.81 -11.10 -16.03
N GLY A 145 8.53 -12.05 -16.89
CA GLY A 145 7.21 -12.20 -17.53
C GLY A 145 6.09 -12.60 -16.58
N ALA A 146 6.41 -13.28 -15.48
CA ALA A 146 5.44 -13.63 -14.43
C ALA A 146 5.20 -12.51 -13.41
N HIS A 147 6.03 -11.48 -13.43
CA HIS A 147 5.98 -10.38 -12.47
C HIS A 147 5.27 -9.15 -13.07
N LYS A 148 4.12 -8.80 -12.53
CA LYS A 148 3.43 -7.57 -12.94
C LYS A 148 4.07 -6.38 -12.25
N PHE A 149 4.66 -5.47 -13.01
CA PHE A 149 5.33 -4.26 -12.55
C PHE A 149 5.35 -3.20 -13.66
N GLY A 150 5.65 -1.97 -13.32
CA GLY A 150 5.79 -0.87 -14.28
C GLY A 150 5.16 0.43 -13.79
N VAL A 151 4.78 1.26 -14.76
CA VAL A 151 4.17 2.56 -14.50
C VAL A 151 2.72 2.39 -14.09
N VAL A 152 2.30 3.13 -13.07
CA VAL A 152 0.93 3.21 -12.58
C VAL A 152 0.56 4.66 -12.30
N ASP A 153 -0.67 5.04 -12.63
CA ASP A 153 -1.23 6.33 -12.28
C ASP A 153 -1.56 6.40 -10.78
N GLU A 154 -1.40 7.56 -10.19
CA GLU A 154 -1.70 7.84 -8.77
C GLU A 154 -3.12 7.40 -8.38
N GLU A 155 -4.10 7.61 -9.25
CA GLU A 155 -5.51 7.24 -9.02
C GLU A 155 -5.74 5.74 -8.86
N ARG A 156 -4.82 4.91 -9.34
CA ARG A 156 -4.87 3.45 -9.19
C ARG A 156 -4.32 2.97 -7.86
N ILE A 157 -3.66 3.85 -7.09
CA ILE A 157 -3.12 3.54 -5.78
C ILE A 157 -4.23 3.65 -4.75
N LEU A 158 -4.63 2.52 -4.17
CA LEU A 158 -5.73 2.44 -3.20
C LEU A 158 -5.32 2.95 -1.80
N GLY A 159 -4.05 2.82 -1.46
CA GLY A 159 -3.49 3.17 -0.18
C GLY A 159 -2.22 2.39 0.13
N SER A 160 -1.58 2.67 1.27
CA SER A 160 -0.43 1.90 1.74
C SER A 160 -0.86 0.70 2.57
N LEU A 161 -0.04 -0.34 2.56
CA LEU A 161 -0.20 -1.46 3.48
C LEU A 161 0.22 -1.04 4.89
N VAL A 162 -0.59 -1.47 5.87
CA VAL A 162 -0.32 -1.34 7.30
C VAL A 162 -0.19 -2.78 7.80
N PHE A 163 1.06 -3.26 8.00
CA PHE A 163 1.42 -4.61 8.46
C PHE A 163 1.13 -5.76 7.50
#